data_b89d33eae323027e913e937b1cc37797
#
_entry.id   b89d33eae323027e913e937b1cc37797
#
_cell.length_a   1.000
_cell.length_b   1.000
_cell.length_c   1.000
_cell.angle_alpha   90.00
_cell.angle_beta   90.00
_cell.angle_gamma   90.00
#
_symmetry.space_group_name_H-M   'P 1'
#
loop_
_entity.id
_entity.type
_entity.pdbx_description
1 polymer ?
#
loop_
_entity_poly.entity_id
_entity_poly.type
_entity_poly.pdbx_seq_one_letter_code
_entity_poly.pdbx_strand_id
1 'polypeptide(L)'
;MADEGQRAAIQADRIAADVSAAAGAPVQVALGLPVIDEGDDASAESIDGLDVAIDRYGPPDATLLAAQADDVVEETLSSALLKSNCPVTGQPDWARVVIAYRGPRIDRASLLRYLVSFRDHAEFHEQCVERIFADLLAVARPERLSVEARYTRRGGLDINPWRATPGHPVPVAGRDLRQ
;
A
#
# COMPACT_ATOMS: atom_id res chain seq x y z
N MET A 1 10.78 -32.31 26.95
CA MET A 1 9.98 -32.00 25.75
C MET A 1 10.04 -30.48 25.54
N ALA A 2 10.39 -30.02 24.35
CA ALA A 2 10.38 -28.57 24.07
C ALA A 2 8.93 -28.06 24.15
N ASP A 3 8.72 -26.94 24.85
CA ASP A 3 7.45 -26.23 24.93
C ASP A 3 6.96 -25.80 23.52
N GLU A 4 5.67 -25.70 23.33
CA GLU A 4 5.07 -25.28 22.05
C GLU A 4 5.63 -23.93 21.54
N GLY A 5 5.84 -22.98 22.45
CA GLY A 5 6.47 -21.70 22.13
C GLY A 5 7.90 -21.82 21.60
N GLN A 6 8.68 -22.74 22.19
CA GLN A 6 10.05 -23.00 21.76
C GLN A 6 10.11 -23.67 20.38
N ARG A 7 9.16 -24.53 20.06
CA ARG A 7 9.03 -25.16 18.72
C ARG A 7 8.66 -24.11 17.66
N ALA A 8 7.71 -23.22 17.97
CA ALA A 8 7.31 -22.13 17.07
C ALA A 8 8.48 -21.20 16.79
N ALA A 9 9.27 -20.82 17.81
CA ALA A 9 10.44 -19.96 17.64
C ALA A 9 11.50 -20.62 16.73
N ILE A 10 11.84 -21.88 16.95
CA ILE A 10 12.79 -22.64 16.11
C ILE A 10 12.30 -22.70 14.65
N GLN A 11 11.00 -22.84 14.44
CA GLN A 11 10.41 -22.91 13.11
C GLN A 11 10.44 -21.56 12.41
N ALA A 12 10.14 -20.47 13.14
CA ALA A 12 10.26 -19.10 12.63
C ALA A 12 11.69 -18.79 12.19
N ASP A 13 12.69 -19.14 13.01
CA ASP A 13 14.10 -18.89 12.70
C ASP A 13 14.57 -19.64 11.44
N ARG A 14 14.12 -20.88 11.25
CA ARG A 14 14.43 -21.66 10.03
C ARG A 14 13.81 -21.03 8.79
N ILE A 15 12.54 -20.66 8.85
CA ILE A 15 11.86 -19.99 7.74
C ILE A 15 12.55 -18.66 7.43
N ALA A 16 12.90 -17.88 8.46
CA ALA A 16 13.61 -16.62 8.31
C ALA A 16 14.96 -16.80 7.60
N ALA A 17 15.72 -17.83 7.97
CA ALA A 17 17.01 -18.13 7.34
C ALA A 17 16.86 -18.50 5.85
N ASP A 18 15.94 -19.42 5.55
CA ASP A 18 15.70 -19.89 4.18
C ASP A 18 15.19 -18.79 3.26
N VAL A 19 14.23 -17.98 3.75
CA VAL A 19 13.67 -16.87 2.98
C VAL A 19 14.68 -15.74 2.81
N SER A 20 15.50 -15.42 3.84
CA SER A 20 16.56 -14.43 3.74
C SER A 20 17.60 -14.82 2.70
N ALA A 21 17.97 -16.12 2.66
CA ALA A 21 18.92 -16.63 1.66
C ALA A 21 18.36 -16.52 0.23
N ALA A 22 17.07 -16.82 0.05
CA ALA A 22 16.42 -16.73 -1.25
C ALA A 22 16.21 -15.28 -1.70
N ALA A 23 15.86 -14.38 -0.76
CA ALA A 23 15.61 -12.97 -1.05
C ALA A 23 16.89 -12.13 -1.18
N GLY A 24 18.04 -12.62 -0.69
CA GLY A 24 19.29 -11.84 -0.63
C GLY A 24 19.21 -10.66 0.36
N ALA A 25 18.27 -10.68 1.30
CA ALA A 25 18.03 -9.63 2.28
C ALA A 25 17.56 -10.20 3.61
N PRO A 26 17.79 -9.51 4.76
CA PRO A 26 17.29 -9.95 6.05
C PRO A 26 15.75 -10.03 6.07
N VAL A 27 15.22 -11.17 6.51
CA VAL A 27 13.78 -11.41 6.68
C VAL A 27 13.50 -11.78 8.13
N GLN A 28 12.50 -11.13 8.72
CA GLN A 28 11.98 -11.49 10.03
C GLN A 28 10.69 -12.31 9.85
N VAL A 29 10.56 -13.36 10.63
CA VAL A 29 9.38 -14.23 10.63
C VAL A 29 8.78 -14.28 12.03
N ALA A 30 7.50 -13.98 12.14
CA ALA A 30 6.70 -14.16 13.33
C ALA A 30 5.57 -15.17 13.05
N LEU A 31 5.42 -16.17 13.92
CA LEU A 31 4.32 -17.12 13.85
C LEU A 31 3.22 -16.70 14.84
N GLY A 32 2.00 -16.51 14.32
CA GLY A 32 0.86 -16.10 15.13
C GLY A 32 -0.43 -16.14 14.30
N LEU A 33 -1.56 -15.91 14.96
CA LEU A 33 -2.80 -15.68 14.25
C LEU A 33 -2.81 -14.25 13.72
N PRO A 34 -3.28 -14.02 12.49
CA PRO A 34 -3.38 -12.67 11.95
C PRO A 34 -4.36 -11.84 12.80
N VAL A 35 -3.96 -10.63 13.12
CA VAL A 35 -4.89 -9.64 13.68
C VAL A 35 -5.77 -9.16 12.53
N ILE A 36 -7.08 -9.38 12.65
CA ILE A 36 -8.04 -8.81 11.73
C ILE A 36 -8.29 -7.38 12.22
N ASP A 37 -7.87 -6.43 11.44
CA ASP A 37 -8.21 -5.03 11.63
C ASP A 37 -9.61 -4.82 11.05
N GLU A 38 -10.64 -4.97 11.90
CA GLU A 38 -12.04 -4.76 11.51
C GLU A 38 -12.36 -3.28 11.31
N GLY A 39 -11.45 -2.40 11.69
CA GLY A 39 -11.57 -0.98 11.49
C GLY A 39 -11.08 -0.56 10.11
N ASP A 40 -11.90 0.14 9.37
CA ASP A 40 -11.37 1.23 8.58
C ASP A 40 -10.48 2.03 9.52
N ASP A 41 -9.26 2.34 9.10
CA ASP A 41 -8.47 3.34 9.82
C ASP A 41 -9.37 4.57 9.96
N ALA A 42 -10.02 4.70 11.15
CA ALA A 42 -11.04 5.71 11.40
C ALA A 42 -10.49 7.14 11.24
N SER A 43 -9.16 7.24 11.12
CA SER A 43 -8.44 8.47 10.85
C SER A 43 -8.29 8.76 9.33
N ALA A 44 -8.49 7.76 8.46
CA ALA A 44 -8.31 7.92 7.01
C ALA A 44 -9.62 8.33 6.33
N GLU A 45 -9.60 9.47 5.67
CA GLU A 45 -10.73 9.94 4.88
C GLU A 45 -10.79 9.21 3.53
N SER A 46 -11.91 8.52 3.26
CA SER A 46 -12.11 7.83 1.98
C SER A 46 -12.44 8.82 0.87
N ILE A 47 -11.75 8.67 -0.27
CA ILE A 47 -12.02 9.47 -1.48
C ILE A 47 -12.89 8.73 -2.51
N ASP A 48 -13.35 7.52 -2.21
CA ASP A 48 -14.07 6.66 -3.15
C ASP A 48 -15.47 7.18 -3.50
N GLY A 49 -16.07 7.97 -2.61
CA GLY A 49 -17.39 8.55 -2.81
C GLY A 49 -17.43 9.83 -3.66
N LEU A 50 -16.30 10.28 -4.18
CA LEU A 50 -16.24 11.49 -5.00
C LEU A 50 -16.87 11.23 -6.38
N ASP A 51 -17.74 12.14 -6.81
CA ASP A 51 -18.29 12.15 -8.18
C ASP A 51 -17.25 12.74 -9.14
N VAL A 52 -16.46 11.86 -9.76
CA VAL A 52 -15.35 12.23 -10.64
C VAL A 52 -15.47 11.47 -11.95
N ALA A 53 -15.47 12.20 -13.05
CA ALA A 53 -15.40 11.59 -14.38
C ALA A 53 -14.03 10.89 -14.57
N ILE A 54 -14.07 9.62 -14.93
CA ILE A 54 -12.90 8.80 -15.24
C ILE A 54 -12.87 8.55 -16.75
N ASP A 55 -11.84 9.02 -17.39
CA ASP A 55 -11.62 8.91 -18.84
C ASP A 55 -10.39 8.08 -19.22
N ARG A 56 -9.60 7.66 -18.20
CA ARG A 56 -8.35 6.92 -18.42
C ARG A 56 -8.19 5.79 -17.42
N TYR A 57 -7.87 4.58 -17.91
CA TYR A 57 -7.69 3.36 -17.13
C TYR A 57 -6.26 2.77 -17.24
N GLY A 58 -5.36 3.44 -17.94
CA GLY A 58 -3.95 3.05 -18.07
C GLY A 58 -3.23 3.72 -19.23
N PRO A 59 -1.90 3.77 -19.20
CA PRO A 59 -1.04 3.52 -18.04
C PRO A 59 -1.14 4.60 -16.95
N PRO A 60 -0.63 4.36 -15.73
CA PRO A 60 -0.54 5.38 -14.67
C PRO A 60 0.17 6.64 -15.16
N ASP A 61 -0.36 7.80 -14.82
CA ASP A 61 0.12 9.07 -15.34
C ASP A 61 0.15 10.13 -14.24
N ALA A 62 1.35 10.48 -13.78
CA ALA A 62 1.57 11.47 -12.73
C ALA A 62 1.04 12.86 -13.11
N THR A 63 0.83 13.15 -14.39
CA THR A 63 0.26 14.44 -14.85
C THR A 63 -1.21 14.62 -14.46
N LEU A 64 -1.88 13.52 -14.04
CA LEU A 64 -3.22 13.58 -13.46
C LEU A 64 -3.24 14.19 -12.07
N LEU A 65 -2.11 14.11 -11.34
CA LEU A 65 -2.00 14.60 -9.97
C LEU A 65 -1.89 16.11 -9.91
N ALA A 66 -2.52 16.71 -8.92
CA ALA A 66 -2.42 18.11 -8.60
C ALA A 66 -2.33 18.33 -7.09
N ALA A 67 -1.62 19.38 -6.66
CA ALA A 67 -1.54 19.80 -5.27
C ALA A 67 -1.56 21.33 -5.16
N GLN A 68 -2.09 21.84 -4.05
CA GLN A 68 -2.23 23.26 -3.76
C GLN A 68 -1.04 23.71 -2.90
N ALA A 69 -0.06 24.36 -3.52
CA ALA A 69 1.21 24.71 -2.87
C ALA A 69 1.05 25.61 -1.62
N ASP A 70 0.04 26.47 -1.62
CA ASP A 70 -0.18 27.46 -0.55
C ASP A 70 -1.09 26.93 0.59
N ASP A 71 -1.62 25.69 0.47
CA ASP A 71 -2.47 25.05 1.48
C ASP A 71 -1.77 23.83 2.05
N VAL A 72 -1.06 23.99 3.16
CA VAL A 72 -0.32 22.92 3.82
C VAL A 72 -1.21 22.25 4.85
N VAL A 73 -1.34 20.92 4.71
CA VAL A 73 -2.19 20.08 5.57
C VAL A 73 -1.42 18.88 6.13
N GLU A 74 -1.99 18.27 7.16
CA GLU A 74 -1.61 16.95 7.64
C GLU A 74 -2.88 16.10 7.63
N GLU A 75 -2.94 15.13 6.72
CA GLU A 75 -4.14 14.30 6.56
C GLU A 75 -3.78 12.89 6.09
N THR A 76 -4.73 11.99 6.28
CA THR A 76 -4.66 10.61 5.81
C THR A 76 -5.84 10.35 4.88
N LEU A 77 -5.55 9.99 3.64
CA LEU A 77 -6.54 9.65 2.61
C LEU A 77 -6.53 8.15 2.33
N SER A 78 -7.67 7.59 1.96
CA SER A 78 -7.76 6.19 1.58
C SER A 78 -8.62 5.99 0.35
N SER A 79 -8.30 4.93 -0.42
CA SER A 79 -9.13 4.45 -1.52
C SER A 79 -9.07 2.93 -1.62
N ALA A 80 -10.22 2.29 -1.85
CA ALA A 80 -10.35 0.87 -2.14
C ALA A 80 -10.52 0.61 -3.64
N LEU A 81 -10.29 1.61 -4.49
CA LEU A 81 -10.46 1.54 -5.94
C LEU A 81 -9.15 1.31 -6.71
N LEU A 82 -8.02 1.20 -5.99
CA LEU A 82 -6.76 0.80 -6.61
C LEU A 82 -6.89 -0.63 -7.16
N LYS A 83 -6.57 -0.80 -8.43
CA LYS A 83 -6.51 -2.10 -9.10
C LYS A 83 -5.41 -2.05 -10.14
N SER A 84 -4.56 -3.06 -10.13
CA SER A 84 -3.58 -3.34 -11.18
C SER A 84 -3.78 -4.77 -11.72
N ASN A 85 -2.90 -5.23 -12.60
CA ASN A 85 -2.89 -6.60 -13.06
C ASN A 85 -1.53 -7.23 -12.77
N CYS A 86 -1.52 -8.50 -12.41
CA CYS A 86 -0.29 -9.25 -12.25
C CYS A 86 0.45 -9.34 -13.61
N PRO A 87 1.73 -8.94 -13.71
CA PRO A 87 2.46 -8.97 -14.98
C PRO A 87 2.73 -10.40 -15.48
N VAL A 88 2.60 -11.41 -14.61
CA VAL A 88 2.86 -12.81 -14.94
C VAL A 88 1.58 -13.54 -15.34
N THR A 89 0.48 -13.35 -14.60
CA THR A 89 -0.76 -14.12 -14.80
C THR A 89 -1.88 -13.31 -15.45
N GLY A 90 -1.77 -11.99 -15.51
CA GLY A 90 -2.82 -11.09 -15.97
C GLY A 90 -4.03 -10.99 -15.03
N GLN A 91 -3.98 -11.65 -13.87
CA GLN A 91 -5.08 -11.59 -12.89
C GLN A 91 -5.18 -10.20 -12.26
N PRO A 92 -6.41 -9.74 -11.92
CA PRO A 92 -6.59 -8.46 -11.26
C PRO A 92 -6.11 -8.50 -9.81
N ASP A 93 -5.39 -7.47 -9.41
CA ASP A 93 -4.87 -7.22 -8.06
C ASP A 93 -5.55 -5.98 -7.48
N TRP A 94 -6.58 -6.19 -6.69
CA TRP A 94 -7.28 -5.12 -5.98
C TRP A 94 -6.60 -4.81 -4.66
N ALA A 95 -6.56 -3.53 -4.31
CA ALA A 95 -6.00 -3.08 -3.05
C ALA A 95 -6.79 -1.93 -2.44
N ARG A 96 -6.72 -1.84 -1.11
CA ARG A 96 -6.95 -0.59 -0.39
C ARG A 96 -5.61 0.12 -0.25
N VAL A 97 -5.52 1.36 -0.70
CA VAL A 97 -4.35 2.22 -0.50
C VAL A 97 -4.66 3.25 0.58
N VAL A 98 -3.68 3.49 1.46
CA VAL A 98 -3.70 4.53 2.50
C VAL A 98 -2.51 5.45 2.27
N ILE A 99 -2.76 6.74 2.23
CA ILE A 99 -1.78 7.79 1.97
C ILE A 99 -1.82 8.79 3.12
N ALA A 100 -0.82 8.74 4.00
CA ALA A 100 -0.65 9.69 5.08
C ALA A 100 0.45 10.68 4.72
N TYR A 101 0.17 11.98 4.82
CA TYR A 101 1.14 12.99 4.45
C TYR A 101 0.99 14.30 5.20
N ARG A 102 2.07 15.07 5.24
CA ARG A 102 2.09 16.47 5.65
C ARG A 102 2.74 17.28 4.52
N GLY A 103 2.02 18.23 3.98
CA GLY A 103 2.49 19.07 2.87
C GLY A 103 1.36 19.74 2.10
N PRO A 104 1.64 20.25 0.90
CA PRO A 104 0.64 20.81 0.01
C PRO A 104 -0.57 19.89 -0.16
N ARG A 105 -1.78 20.45 0.00
CA ARG A 105 -3.03 19.67 -0.11
C ARG A 105 -3.14 19.03 -1.48
N ILE A 106 -3.18 17.70 -1.52
CA ILE A 106 -3.40 16.93 -2.74
C ILE A 106 -4.86 17.09 -3.16
N ASP A 107 -5.10 17.43 -4.42
CA ASP A 107 -6.45 17.45 -4.98
C ASP A 107 -7.01 16.03 -5.04
N ARG A 108 -8.07 15.79 -4.27
CA ARG A 108 -8.64 14.45 -4.06
C ARG A 108 -9.23 13.86 -5.33
N ALA A 109 -9.84 14.70 -6.18
CA ALA A 109 -10.40 14.26 -7.45
C ALA A 109 -9.29 13.83 -8.42
N SER A 110 -8.18 14.57 -8.44
CA SER A 110 -6.99 14.24 -9.22
C SER A 110 -6.33 12.95 -8.72
N LEU A 111 -6.22 12.77 -7.39
CA LEU A 111 -5.70 11.55 -6.78
C LEU A 111 -6.56 10.33 -7.14
N LEU A 112 -7.89 10.46 -7.08
CA LEU A 112 -8.79 9.37 -7.44
C LEU A 112 -8.63 8.97 -8.92
N ARG A 113 -8.55 9.94 -9.85
CA ARG A 113 -8.27 9.66 -11.27
C ARG A 113 -6.94 8.96 -11.45
N TYR A 114 -5.91 9.41 -10.75
CA TYR A 114 -4.59 8.79 -10.80
C TYR A 114 -4.62 7.33 -10.31
N LEU A 115 -5.23 7.05 -9.16
CA LEU A 115 -5.34 5.68 -8.63
C LEU A 115 -6.14 4.76 -9.57
N VAL A 116 -7.22 5.27 -10.18
CA VAL A 116 -8.01 4.51 -11.15
C VAL A 116 -7.27 4.26 -12.46
N SER A 117 -6.30 5.09 -12.83
CA SER A 117 -5.48 4.89 -14.02
C SER A 117 -4.59 3.63 -13.98
N PHE A 118 -4.44 2.99 -12.82
CA PHE A 118 -3.74 1.70 -12.71
C PHE A 118 -4.54 0.50 -13.24
N ARG A 119 -5.84 0.64 -13.55
CA ARG A 119 -6.74 -0.50 -13.81
C ARG A 119 -6.31 -1.42 -14.94
N ASP A 120 -5.74 -0.89 -16.01
CA ASP A 120 -5.25 -1.67 -17.16
C ASP A 120 -3.71 -1.80 -17.17
N HIS A 121 -3.07 -1.39 -16.05
CA HIS A 121 -1.63 -1.47 -15.90
C HIS A 121 -1.22 -2.80 -15.28
N ALA A 122 -0.16 -3.41 -15.84
CA ALA A 122 0.42 -4.66 -15.33
C ALA A 122 1.75 -4.38 -14.65
N GLU A 123 1.78 -4.53 -13.33
CA GLU A 123 2.97 -4.28 -12.50
C GLU A 123 2.85 -5.06 -11.19
N PHE A 124 3.98 -5.38 -10.53
CA PHE A 124 3.95 -6.01 -9.22
C PHE A 124 3.43 -5.03 -8.15
N HIS A 125 2.87 -5.57 -7.08
CA HIS A 125 2.25 -4.80 -5.99
C HIS A 125 3.22 -3.77 -5.39
N GLU A 126 4.45 -4.19 -5.15
CA GLU A 126 5.52 -3.37 -4.58
C GLU A 126 5.90 -2.21 -5.51
N GLN A 127 5.97 -2.48 -6.80
CA GLN A 127 6.28 -1.47 -7.81
C GLN A 127 5.16 -0.44 -7.95
N CYS A 128 3.88 -0.88 -7.86
CA CYS A 128 2.74 0.04 -7.85
C CYS A 128 2.83 1.03 -6.68
N VAL A 129 3.13 0.56 -5.46
CA VAL A 129 3.29 1.42 -4.28
C VAL A 129 4.50 2.34 -4.42
N GLU A 130 5.63 1.83 -4.93
CA GLU A 130 6.83 2.63 -5.20
C GLU A 130 6.53 3.76 -6.19
N ARG A 131 5.79 3.48 -7.26
CA ARG A 131 5.36 4.47 -8.26
C ARG A 131 4.44 5.52 -7.64
N ILE A 132 3.40 5.11 -6.91
CA ILE A 132 2.48 6.04 -6.23
C ILE A 132 3.26 6.96 -5.28
N PHE A 133 4.17 6.40 -4.50
CA PHE A 133 5.02 7.16 -3.58
C PHE A 133 5.90 8.17 -4.34
N ALA A 134 6.61 7.73 -5.38
CA ALA A 134 7.50 8.59 -6.16
C ALA A 134 6.74 9.72 -6.89
N ASP A 135 5.59 9.41 -7.48
CA ASP A 135 4.78 10.38 -8.20
C ASP A 135 4.19 11.45 -7.25
N LEU A 136 3.68 11.04 -6.09
CA LEU A 136 3.19 11.96 -5.06
C LEU A 136 4.32 12.82 -4.49
N LEU A 137 5.48 12.23 -4.25
CA LEU A 137 6.66 12.97 -3.77
C LEU A 137 7.10 14.02 -4.77
N ALA A 138 7.07 13.72 -6.07
CA ALA A 138 7.46 14.63 -7.14
C ALA A 138 6.46 15.78 -7.31
N VAL A 139 5.15 15.49 -7.28
CA VAL A 139 4.10 16.48 -7.57
C VAL A 139 3.77 17.33 -6.34
N ALA A 140 3.46 16.72 -5.21
CA ALA A 140 3.04 17.43 -4.00
C ALA A 140 4.23 17.91 -3.14
N ARG A 141 5.41 17.31 -3.29
CA ARG A 141 6.61 17.64 -2.49
C ARG A 141 6.32 17.75 -1.00
N PRO A 142 5.68 16.75 -0.40
CA PRO A 142 5.31 16.80 1.01
C PRO A 142 6.57 16.75 1.90
N GLU A 143 6.46 17.32 3.09
CA GLU A 143 7.48 17.21 4.15
C GLU A 143 7.61 15.76 4.64
N ARG A 144 6.46 15.08 4.77
CA ARG A 144 6.36 13.67 5.13
C ARG A 144 5.33 12.98 4.25
N LEU A 145 5.60 11.75 3.86
CA LEU A 145 4.72 10.92 3.06
C LEU A 145 4.87 9.45 3.45
N SER A 146 3.75 8.78 3.59
CA SER A 146 3.66 7.32 3.68
C SER A 146 2.58 6.82 2.74
N VAL A 147 2.87 5.77 1.99
CA VAL A 147 1.94 5.06 1.12
C VAL A 147 1.98 3.58 1.49
N GLU A 148 0.84 3.04 1.90
CA GLU A 148 0.63 1.62 2.17
C GLU A 148 -0.49 1.11 1.26
N ALA A 149 -0.33 -0.09 0.68
CA ALA A 149 -1.42 -0.77 0.01
C ALA A 149 -1.60 -2.17 0.57
N ARG A 150 -2.86 -2.55 0.84
CA ARG A 150 -3.26 -3.89 1.28
C ARG A 150 -3.98 -4.57 0.13
N TYR A 151 -3.28 -5.52 -0.50
CA TYR A 151 -3.79 -6.25 -1.65
C TYR A 151 -4.61 -7.47 -1.24
N THR A 152 -5.61 -7.82 -2.04
CA THR A 152 -6.32 -9.09 -1.91
C THR A 152 -5.35 -10.26 -2.04
N ARG A 153 -5.57 -11.31 -1.23
CA ARG A 153 -4.65 -12.45 -1.11
C ARG A 153 -4.36 -13.16 -2.43
N ARG A 154 -3.13 -13.60 -2.56
CA ARG A 154 -2.64 -14.47 -3.62
C ARG A 154 -2.09 -15.76 -3.03
N GLY A 155 -2.71 -16.91 -3.34
CA GLY A 155 -2.27 -18.21 -2.83
C GLY A 155 -2.23 -18.31 -1.29
N GLY A 156 -3.09 -17.55 -0.60
CA GLY A 156 -3.10 -17.48 0.87
C GLY A 156 -2.12 -16.49 1.49
N LEU A 157 -1.36 -15.75 0.66
CA LEU A 157 -0.42 -14.71 1.11
C LEU A 157 -1.05 -13.33 1.00
N ASP A 158 -0.92 -12.54 2.06
CA ASP A 158 -1.22 -11.10 2.05
C ASP A 158 0.06 -10.35 1.64
N ILE A 159 -0.06 -9.47 0.64
CA ILE A 159 1.06 -8.66 0.14
C ILE A 159 0.70 -7.20 0.42
N ASN A 160 1.39 -6.62 1.42
CA ASN A 160 1.11 -5.27 1.92
C ASN A 160 2.35 -4.40 1.77
N PRO A 161 2.67 -3.95 0.55
CA PRO A 161 3.81 -3.07 0.32
C PRO A 161 3.59 -1.71 0.97
N TRP A 162 4.68 -1.17 1.48
CA TRP A 162 4.71 0.13 2.14
C TRP A 162 5.96 0.91 1.78
N ARG A 163 5.80 2.22 1.58
CA ARG A 163 6.89 3.16 1.33
C ARG A 163 6.65 4.45 2.09
N ALA A 164 7.70 5.00 2.71
CA ALA A 164 7.59 6.26 3.42
C ALA A 164 8.90 7.07 3.42
N THR A 165 8.77 8.38 3.65
CA THR A 165 9.90 9.25 4.01
C THR A 165 10.45 8.87 5.39
N PRO A 166 11.73 9.13 5.70
CA PRO A 166 12.31 8.80 7.00
C PRO A 166 11.49 9.33 8.18
N GLY A 167 11.39 8.53 9.25
CA GLY A 167 10.71 8.91 10.48
C GLY A 167 9.25 8.49 10.59
N HIS A 168 8.66 7.87 9.56
CA HIS A 168 7.36 7.23 9.71
C HIS A 168 7.47 5.90 10.46
N PRO A 169 6.51 5.58 11.34
CA PRO A 169 6.43 4.25 11.92
C PRO A 169 6.13 3.20 10.85
N VAL A 170 6.67 2.00 11.02
CA VAL A 170 6.30 0.86 10.18
C VAL A 170 4.82 0.54 10.43
N PRO A 171 4.01 0.34 9.38
CA PRO A 171 2.61 -0.05 9.56
C PRO A 171 2.47 -1.31 10.41
N VAL A 172 1.44 -1.35 11.24
CA VAL A 172 1.15 -2.55 12.03
C VAL A 172 0.72 -3.67 11.08
N ALA A 173 1.37 -4.82 11.21
CA ALA A 173 0.97 -6.00 10.45
C ALA A 173 -0.46 -6.39 10.85
N GLY A 174 -1.37 -6.38 9.91
CA GLY A 174 -2.78 -6.69 10.10
C GLY A 174 -3.41 -7.05 8.77
N ARG A 175 -4.63 -7.53 8.84
CA ARG A 175 -5.45 -7.89 7.68
C ARG A 175 -6.72 -7.05 7.70
N ASP A 176 -7.10 -6.48 6.59
CA ASP A 176 -8.40 -5.83 6.46
C ASP A 176 -9.50 -6.83 6.03
N LEU A 177 -10.76 -6.38 6.06
CA LEU A 177 -11.91 -7.22 5.73
C LEU A 177 -11.94 -7.72 4.28
N ARG A 178 -11.12 -7.17 3.40
CA ARG A 178 -11.07 -7.52 1.96
C ARG A 178 -9.94 -8.51 1.63
N GLN A 179 -9.08 -8.78 2.60
CA GLN A 179 -7.95 -9.70 2.47
C GLN A 179 -8.27 -11.13 2.89
#